data_6c29087b24300755ccc4fa629793dadd
#
_entry.id   6c29087b24300755ccc4fa629793dadd
#
_cell.length_a   1.000
_cell.length_b   1.000
_cell.length_c   1.000
_cell.angle_alpha   90.00
_cell.angle_beta   90.00
_cell.angle_gamma   90.00
#
_symmetry.space_group_name_H-M   'P 1'
#
loop_
_entity.id
_entity.type
_entity.pdbx_description
1 polymer ?
#
loop_
_entity_poly.entity_id
_entity_poly.type
_entity_poly.pdbx_seq_one_letter_code
_entity_poly.pdbx_strand_id
1 'polypeptide(L)'
;MKKTLLSIVIIATSFTTYGQVGVGTATPEGVLDVVSTTTGVVFPRVANTAAVTTPVNGMVIYDLSLSCFNFYENGVWSGCLDGSTSNRIRDTAMAVVEVYNPVTGKTWMDRNLGATQAATSYTDAASYGDLYQWGRSADGHQLRTSSTTTDLATTSTPEHDDFIVSPSSPNDWLTPQNDNLWQGITGANNPCPYGYRIPTETELNNERLSWSSSGLAGAFGSPLKLPAAGTRFGDGAIVREGTHAYYWSSTVSVTSVGYLDI
;
A
#
# COMPACT_ATOMS: atom_id res chain seq x y z
N MET A 1 -68.85 -46.61 -37.11
CA MET A 1 -68.24 -45.98 -35.94
C MET A 1 -66.83 -45.60 -36.32
N LYS A 2 -66.59 -44.32 -36.59
CA LYS A 2 -65.23 -43.76 -36.94
C LYS A 2 -64.50 -43.35 -35.65
N LYS A 3 -63.37 -43.97 -35.36
CA LYS A 3 -62.47 -43.59 -34.24
C LYS A 3 -61.61 -42.50 -34.73
N THR A 4 -61.78 -41.29 -34.20
CA THR A 4 -60.90 -40.15 -34.41
C THR A 4 -59.70 -40.24 -33.41
N LEU A 5 -58.51 -40.51 -33.92
CA LEU A 5 -57.28 -40.41 -33.14
C LEU A 5 -56.92 -38.93 -33.03
N LEU A 6 -56.94 -38.44 -31.80
CA LEU A 6 -56.43 -37.07 -31.47
C LEU A 6 -54.93 -37.18 -31.21
N SER A 7 -54.07 -36.72 -32.15
CA SER A 7 -52.62 -36.63 -31.97
C SER A 7 -52.28 -35.37 -31.21
N ILE A 8 -51.87 -35.49 -29.96
CA ILE A 8 -51.33 -34.40 -29.19
C ILE A 8 -49.85 -34.23 -29.60
N VAL A 9 -49.57 -33.18 -30.35
CA VAL A 9 -48.18 -32.75 -30.62
C VAL A 9 -47.67 -31.96 -29.44
N ILE A 10 -46.82 -32.57 -28.63
CA ILE A 10 -46.08 -31.87 -27.58
C ILE A 10 -44.90 -31.13 -28.25
N ILE A 11 -45.03 -29.83 -28.43
CA ILE A 11 -43.91 -28.97 -28.85
C ILE A 11 -43.02 -28.80 -27.60
N ALA A 12 -41.95 -29.56 -27.54
CA ALA A 12 -40.88 -29.33 -26.56
C ALA A 12 -40.09 -28.08 -26.98
N THR A 13 -40.49 -26.92 -26.48
CA THR A 13 -39.67 -25.72 -26.56
C THR A 13 -38.47 -25.88 -25.61
N SER A 14 -37.29 -26.07 -26.16
CA SER A 14 -36.04 -26.09 -25.40
C SER A 14 -35.80 -24.67 -24.88
N PHE A 15 -36.15 -24.41 -23.62
CA PHE A 15 -35.72 -23.22 -22.94
C PHE A 15 -34.25 -23.41 -22.59
N THR A 16 -33.36 -22.66 -23.23
CA THR A 16 -31.99 -22.49 -22.74
C THR A 16 -32.08 -21.64 -21.47
N THR A 17 -32.18 -22.29 -20.33
CA THR A 17 -32.08 -21.62 -19.04
C THR A 17 -30.60 -21.34 -18.79
N TYR A 18 -30.20 -20.10 -18.88
CA TYR A 18 -28.95 -19.65 -18.27
C TYR A 18 -29.14 -19.76 -16.75
N GLY A 19 -28.25 -20.52 -16.10
CA GLY A 19 -28.33 -20.75 -14.66
C GLY A 19 -27.84 -19.54 -13.87
N GLN A 20 -28.57 -18.42 -13.95
CA GLN A 20 -28.30 -17.25 -13.11
C GLN A 20 -28.90 -17.46 -11.72
N VAL A 21 -28.17 -17.08 -10.69
CA VAL A 21 -28.61 -17.15 -9.30
C VAL A 21 -28.89 -15.74 -8.79
N GLY A 22 -30.16 -15.42 -8.58
CA GLY A 22 -30.59 -14.20 -7.92
C GLY A 22 -30.92 -14.49 -6.45
N VAL A 23 -30.38 -13.71 -5.55
CA VAL A 23 -30.70 -13.69 -4.12
C VAL A 23 -31.31 -12.33 -3.81
N GLY A 24 -32.61 -12.30 -3.51
CA GLY A 24 -33.34 -11.04 -3.29
C GLY A 24 -33.75 -10.29 -4.57
N THR A 25 -33.49 -10.86 -5.75
CA THR A 25 -33.91 -10.33 -7.05
C THR A 25 -34.45 -11.46 -7.93
N ALA A 26 -35.49 -11.16 -8.73
CA ALA A 26 -36.02 -12.06 -9.74
C ALA A 26 -35.44 -11.83 -11.15
N THR A 27 -34.66 -10.75 -11.30
CA THR A 27 -34.02 -10.33 -12.57
C THR A 27 -32.52 -10.13 -12.34
N PRO A 28 -31.73 -11.23 -12.19
CA PRO A 28 -30.30 -11.10 -11.95
C PRO A 28 -29.57 -10.45 -13.14
N GLU A 29 -28.71 -9.49 -12.88
CA GLU A 29 -27.87 -8.81 -13.89
C GLU A 29 -26.57 -9.56 -14.19
N GLY A 30 -26.24 -10.60 -13.42
CA GLY A 30 -25.04 -11.43 -13.56
C GLY A 30 -25.31 -12.91 -13.27
N VAL A 31 -24.26 -13.75 -13.31
CA VAL A 31 -24.36 -15.18 -12.97
C VAL A 31 -24.79 -15.38 -11.50
N LEU A 32 -24.32 -14.52 -10.62
CA LEU A 32 -24.78 -14.37 -9.24
C LEU A 32 -25.06 -12.88 -9.00
N ASP A 33 -26.29 -12.59 -8.60
CA ASP A 33 -26.73 -11.25 -8.24
C ASP A 33 -27.42 -11.28 -6.87
N VAL A 34 -26.90 -10.51 -5.91
CA VAL A 34 -27.39 -10.46 -4.54
C VAL A 34 -27.87 -9.05 -4.22
N VAL A 35 -29.19 -8.89 -4.08
CA VAL A 35 -29.81 -7.60 -3.74
C VAL A 35 -30.41 -7.67 -2.34
N SER A 36 -29.98 -6.78 -1.47
CA SER A 36 -30.54 -6.63 -0.11
C SER A 36 -30.40 -5.18 0.37
N THR A 37 -31.39 -4.70 1.11
CA THR A 37 -31.37 -3.37 1.76
C THR A 37 -31.01 -3.46 3.24
N THR A 38 -30.90 -4.64 3.82
CA THR A 38 -30.72 -4.84 5.26
C THR A 38 -29.62 -5.80 5.66
N THR A 39 -29.16 -6.66 4.73
CA THR A 39 -28.16 -7.70 4.98
C THR A 39 -27.11 -7.71 3.88
N GLY A 40 -25.92 -8.25 4.18
CA GLY A 40 -24.81 -8.40 3.23
C GLY A 40 -24.46 -9.84 2.94
N VAL A 41 -23.51 -10.05 2.05
CA VAL A 41 -22.90 -11.35 1.75
C VAL A 41 -21.73 -11.57 2.72
N VAL A 42 -21.69 -12.73 3.38
CA VAL A 42 -20.55 -13.16 4.17
C VAL A 42 -19.66 -14.05 3.31
N PHE A 43 -18.48 -13.56 2.96
CA PHE A 43 -17.47 -14.32 2.23
C PHE A 43 -16.75 -15.34 3.13
N PRO A 44 -16.08 -16.35 2.58
CA PRO A 44 -15.30 -17.31 3.36
C PRO A 44 -14.32 -16.60 4.30
N ARG A 45 -14.39 -16.93 5.58
CA ARG A 45 -13.49 -16.41 6.61
C ARG A 45 -12.44 -17.47 6.92
N VAL A 46 -11.16 -17.13 6.70
CA VAL A 46 -10.02 -18.04 6.89
C VAL A 46 -9.09 -17.48 7.95
N ALA A 47 -8.32 -18.35 8.60
CA ALA A 47 -7.39 -17.91 9.65
C ALA A 47 -6.36 -16.88 9.14
N ASN A 48 -5.84 -17.10 7.93
CA ASN A 48 -4.96 -16.21 7.18
C ASN A 48 -4.88 -16.69 5.72
N THR A 49 -4.21 -15.93 4.86
CA THR A 49 -4.03 -16.30 3.44
C THR A 49 -3.29 -17.61 3.24
N ALA A 50 -2.36 -17.99 4.14
CA ALA A 50 -1.61 -19.26 4.06
C ALA A 50 -2.48 -20.50 4.35
N ALA A 51 -3.65 -20.34 4.98
CA ALA A 51 -4.60 -21.43 5.18
C ALA A 51 -5.29 -21.87 3.87
N VAL A 52 -5.23 -21.08 2.82
CA VAL A 52 -5.76 -21.43 1.50
C VAL A 52 -4.66 -22.11 0.68
N THR A 53 -4.69 -23.44 0.61
CA THR A 53 -3.60 -24.23 0.01
C THR A 53 -3.59 -24.21 -1.52
N THR A 54 -4.73 -23.92 -2.18
CA THR A 54 -4.85 -23.86 -3.63
C THR A 54 -5.66 -22.64 -4.07
N PRO A 55 -5.11 -21.43 -3.90
CA PRO A 55 -5.80 -20.23 -4.31
C PRO A 55 -5.88 -20.13 -5.83
N VAL A 56 -6.97 -19.58 -6.36
CA VAL A 56 -7.19 -19.34 -7.79
C VAL A 56 -7.47 -17.85 -8.03
N ASN A 57 -7.04 -17.32 -9.17
CA ASN A 57 -7.28 -15.91 -9.53
C ASN A 57 -8.78 -15.58 -9.50
N GLY A 58 -9.13 -14.46 -8.89
CA GLY A 58 -10.50 -14.04 -8.65
C GLY A 58 -11.09 -14.54 -7.32
N MET A 59 -10.35 -15.29 -6.52
CA MET A 59 -10.80 -15.70 -5.19
C MET A 59 -10.83 -14.51 -4.23
N VAL A 60 -11.89 -14.44 -3.41
CA VAL A 60 -12.09 -13.44 -2.35
C VAL A 60 -12.26 -14.16 -1.02
N ILE A 61 -11.51 -13.72 0.00
CA ILE A 61 -11.62 -14.22 1.38
C ILE A 61 -11.64 -13.06 2.37
N TYR A 62 -12.15 -13.35 3.57
CA TYR A 62 -11.93 -12.50 4.74
C TYR A 62 -10.86 -13.13 5.63
N ASP A 63 -9.71 -12.46 5.76
CA ASP A 63 -8.58 -12.90 6.59
C ASP A 63 -8.84 -12.50 8.05
N LEU A 64 -8.97 -13.49 8.94
CA LEU A 64 -9.26 -13.26 10.35
C LEU A 64 -8.05 -12.71 11.11
N SER A 65 -6.83 -13.00 10.67
CA SER A 65 -5.61 -12.49 11.32
C SER A 65 -5.40 -11.01 11.08
N LEU A 66 -5.84 -10.52 9.92
CA LEU A 66 -5.72 -9.13 9.50
C LEU A 66 -7.04 -8.36 9.62
N SER A 67 -8.16 -9.08 9.91
CA SER A 67 -9.53 -8.53 9.98
C SER A 67 -9.95 -7.78 8.72
N CYS A 68 -9.62 -8.29 7.53
CA CYS A 68 -9.86 -7.62 6.26
C CYS A 68 -10.14 -8.57 5.10
N PHE A 69 -10.67 -8.04 3.99
CA PHE A 69 -10.80 -8.79 2.74
C PHE A 69 -9.47 -8.84 1.99
N ASN A 70 -9.19 -9.99 1.38
CA ASN A 70 -8.08 -10.21 0.45
C ASN A 70 -8.61 -10.80 -0.85
N PHE A 71 -7.98 -10.40 -1.98
CA PHE A 71 -8.21 -10.97 -3.32
C PHE A 71 -6.98 -11.73 -3.76
N TYR A 72 -7.19 -12.81 -4.51
CA TYR A 72 -6.09 -13.51 -5.16
C TYR A 72 -6.07 -13.18 -6.64
N GLU A 73 -5.02 -12.51 -7.11
CA GLU A 73 -4.84 -12.08 -8.49
C GLU A 73 -3.40 -12.26 -8.93
N ASN A 74 -3.19 -12.63 -10.20
CA ASN A 74 -1.85 -12.79 -10.78
C ASN A 74 -0.91 -13.71 -9.97
N GLY A 75 -1.48 -14.71 -9.29
CA GLY A 75 -0.69 -15.65 -8.50
C GLY A 75 -0.33 -15.18 -7.09
N VAL A 76 -0.83 -14.03 -6.64
CA VAL A 76 -0.53 -13.44 -5.32
C VAL A 76 -1.80 -12.95 -4.62
N TRP A 77 -1.76 -12.92 -3.28
CA TRP A 77 -2.80 -12.27 -2.48
C TRP A 77 -2.61 -10.75 -2.47
N SER A 78 -3.71 -10.03 -2.63
CA SER A 78 -3.71 -8.58 -2.62
C SER A 78 -3.40 -8.04 -1.23
N GLY A 79 -3.03 -7.68 -0.43
CA GLY A 79 -3.16 -7.13 0.93
C GLY A 79 -4.61 -6.77 1.27
N CYS A 80 -4.81 -6.29 2.48
CA CYS A 80 -6.13 -5.91 2.96
C CYS A 80 -6.80 -4.85 2.09
N LEU A 81 -8.02 -5.12 1.68
CA LEU A 81 -8.99 -4.06 1.40
C LEU A 81 -9.59 -3.65 2.74
N ASP A 82 -9.02 -2.69 3.40
CA ASP A 82 -9.74 -2.03 4.46
C ASP A 82 -10.65 -0.96 3.83
N GLY A 83 -11.94 -1.05 4.10
CA GLY A 83 -12.92 -0.03 3.71
C GLY A 83 -12.76 1.28 4.49
N SER A 84 -11.58 1.56 4.96
CA SER A 84 -11.19 2.84 5.53
C SER A 84 -11.32 3.87 4.43
N THR A 85 -12.22 4.82 4.63
CA THR A 85 -12.39 6.02 3.79
C THR A 85 -11.17 6.95 3.89
N SER A 86 -10.24 6.68 4.78
CA SER A 86 -8.89 7.19 4.68
C SER A 86 -8.24 6.43 3.52
N ASN A 87 -7.93 7.17 2.51
CA ASN A 87 -7.32 6.83 1.23
C ASN A 87 -5.98 6.06 1.43
N ARG A 88 -6.06 4.86 2.06
CA ARG A 88 -4.96 3.89 2.16
C ARG A 88 -4.85 3.15 0.82
N ILE A 89 -4.76 3.91 -0.21
CA ILE A 89 -4.10 3.45 -1.41
C ILE A 89 -2.63 3.37 -0.99
N ARG A 90 -2.23 2.22 -0.44
CA ARG A 90 -0.86 1.78 -0.69
C ARG A 90 -0.74 1.98 -2.17
N ASP A 91 0.18 2.80 -2.61
CA ASP A 91 0.22 3.25 -4.00
C ASP A 91 0.36 2.03 -4.94
N THR A 92 -0.76 1.28 -5.13
CA THR A 92 -0.87 0.16 -6.06
C THR A 92 -0.87 0.65 -7.51
N ALA A 93 -0.95 1.98 -7.71
CA ALA A 93 -0.81 2.61 -9.01
C ALA A 93 0.66 2.70 -9.44
N MET A 94 1.61 2.61 -8.50
CA MET A 94 3.03 2.58 -8.84
C MET A 94 3.44 1.15 -9.19
N ALA A 95 3.73 0.91 -10.46
CA ALA A 95 4.36 -0.34 -10.88
C ALA A 95 5.66 -0.52 -10.09
N VAL A 96 5.71 -1.53 -9.22
CA VAL A 96 6.93 -1.87 -8.49
C VAL A 96 7.93 -2.44 -9.50
N VAL A 97 9.03 -1.74 -9.67
CA VAL A 97 10.18 -2.23 -10.44
C VAL A 97 11.28 -2.52 -9.42
N GLU A 98 11.77 -3.75 -9.44
CA GLU A 98 12.79 -4.21 -8.52
C GLU A 98 14.19 -3.89 -9.03
N VAL A 99 15.05 -3.48 -8.11
CA VAL A 99 16.48 -3.35 -8.33
C VAL A 99 17.26 -4.17 -7.30
N TYR A 100 18.16 -5.01 -7.76
CA TYR A 100 18.99 -5.85 -6.92
C TYR A 100 20.37 -5.22 -6.73
N ASN A 101 20.81 -5.07 -5.48
CA ASN A 101 22.18 -4.69 -5.17
C ASN A 101 23.02 -5.95 -4.89
N PRO A 102 23.92 -6.36 -5.79
CA PRO A 102 24.70 -7.60 -5.63
C PRO A 102 25.72 -7.53 -4.48
N VAL A 103 26.08 -6.33 -4.02
CA VAL A 103 27.04 -6.17 -2.92
C VAL A 103 26.36 -6.44 -1.57
N THR A 104 25.12 -5.96 -1.40
CA THR A 104 24.37 -6.14 -0.16
C THR A 104 23.46 -7.37 -0.18
N GLY A 105 23.21 -7.96 -1.37
CA GLY A 105 22.28 -9.07 -1.55
C GLY A 105 20.82 -8.69 -1.32
N LYS A 106 20.48 -7.40 -1.39
CA LYS A 106 19.14 -6.89 -1.13
C LYS A 106 18.45 -6.46 -2.41
N THR A 107 17.13 -6.67 -2.45
CA THR A 107 16.23 -6.16 -3.49
C THR A 107 15.46 -4.97 -2.95
N TRP A 108 15.40 -3.92 -3.74
CA TRP A 108 14.79 -2.63 -3.42
C TRP A 108 13.77 -2.25 -4.49
N MET A 109 12.94 -1.27 -4.21
CA MET A 109 12.21 -0.57 -5.28
C MET A 109 13.19 0.37 -6.01
N ASP A 110 12.99 0.54 -7.33
CA ASP A 110 13.86 1.37 -8.18
C ASP A 110 13.67 2.89 -7.99
N ARG A 111 12.72 3.30 -7.15
CA ARG A 111 12.31 4.70 -6.97
C ARG A 111 11.76 4.96 -5.57
N ASN A 112 11.69 6.24 -5.19
CA ASN A 112 11.02 6.69 -3.98
C ASN A 112 9.51 6.47 -4.05
N LEU A 113 8.86 6.26 -2.90
CA LEU A 113 7.39 6.23 -2.81
C LEU A 113 6.82 7.55 -3.35
N GLY A 114 5.75 7.46 -4.16
CA GLY A 114 5.14 8.61 -4.83
C GLY A 114 5.90 9.16 -6.04
N ALA A 115 7.11 8.66 -6.36
CA ALA A 115 7.84 9.10 -7.55
C ALA A 115 7.26 8.49 -8.83
N THR A 116 7.18 9.29 -9.89
CA THR A 116 6.64 8.84 -11.19
C THR A 116 7.64 8.00 -11.99
N GLN A 117 8.93 8.08 -11.65
CA GLN A 117 10.01 7.36 -12.35
C GLN A 117 11.23 7.12 -11.46
N ALA A 118 12.08 6.18 -11.84
CA ALA A 118 13.43 6.07 -11.30
C ALA A 118 14.26 7.30 -11.69
N ALA A 119 15.18 7.72 -10.82
CA ALA A 119 15.97 8.92 -11.05
C ALA A 119 16.85 8.82 -12.31
N THR A 120 16.83 9.86 -13.14
CA THR A 120 17.70 10.04 -14.30
C THR A 120 18.93 10.91 -13.97
N SER A 121 18.84 11.66 -12.87
CA SER A 121 19.94 12.40 -12.20
C SER A 121 19.59 12.56 -10.73
N TYR A 122 20.55 12.90 -9.88
CA TYR A 122 20.24 13.16 -8.46
C TYR A 122 19.39 14.42 -8.23
N THR A 123 19.25 15.30 -9.26
CA THR A 123 18.38 16.48 -9.26
C THR A 123 17.10 16.30 -10.06
N ASP A 124 16.75 15.08 -10.43
CA ASP A 124 15.53 14.76 -11.18
C ASP A 124 14.30 14.88 -10.28
N ALA A 125 13.59 16.00 -10.35
CA ALA A 125 12.43 16.29 -9.52
C ALA A 125 11.28 15.27 -9.67
N ALA A 126 11.12 14.61 -10.83
CA ALA A 126 10.11 13.57 -11.03
C ALA A 126 10.39 12.27 -10.23
N SER A 127 11.63 12.12 -9.75
CA SER A 127 12.04 10.99 -8.92
C SER A 127 12.05 11.27 -7.43
N TYR A 128 11.78 12.50 -6.99
CA TYR A 128 11.84 12.86 -5.56
C TYR A 128 10.80 12.14 -4.72
N GLY A 129 9.60 11.91 -5.24
CA GLY A 129 8.51 11.26 -4.52
C GLY A 129 8.00 12.09 -3.34
N ASP A 130 7.40 11.40 -2.39
CA ASP A 130 6.69 11.94 -1.24
C ASP A 130 7.59 12.16 -0.01
N LEU A 131 7.12 12.98 0.94
CA LEU A 131 7.82 13.31 2.18
C LEU A 131 6.99 12.87 3.40
N TYR A 132 7.29 11.70 3.92
CA TYR A 132 6.54 11.07 5.02
C TYR A 132 6.95 11.59 6.40
N GLN A 133 5.98 11.74 7.28
CA GLN A 133 6.22 11.75 8.73
C GLN A 133 6.45 10.32 9.20
N TRP A 134 7.47 10.12 10.03
CA TRP A 134 7.84 8.78 10.46
C TRP A 134 6.67 8.07 11.18
N GLY A 135 6.42 6.82 10.84
CA GLY A 135 5.34 6.04 11.44
C GLY A 135 3.93 6.33 10.88
N ARG A 136 3.77 7.29 9.96
CA ARG A 136 2.47 7.63 9.38
C ARG A 136 2.24 6.89 8.06
N SER A 137 1.01 6.44 7.82
CA SER A 137 0.62 5.81 6.54
C SER A 137 0.46 6.86 5.43
N ALA A 138 0.34 6.43 4.17
CA ALA A 138 0.02 7.30 3.03
C ALA A 138 -1.45 7.75 3.12
N ASP A 139 -1.74 8.80 3.87
CA ASP A 139 -3.08 9.38 4.08
C ASP A 139 -3.27 10.74 3.41
N GLY A 140 -2.27 11.20 2.63
CA GLY A 140 -2.27 12.49 1.95
C GLY A 140 -1.24 13.48 2.51
N HIS A 141 -0.85 13.35 3.78
CA HIS A 141 0.14 14.24 4.42
C HIS A 141 1.49 14.24 3.74
N GLN A 142 1.86 13.11 3.13
CA GLN A 142 3.15 12.90 2.48
C GLN A 142 3.30 13.71 1.18
N LEU A 143 2.21 14.14 0.59
CA LEU A 143 2.25 14.93 -0.64
C LEU A 143 3.00 16.24 -0.39
N ARG A 144 3.86 16.61 -1.32
CA ARG A 144 4.63 17.88 -1.22
C ARG A 144 3.75 19.12 -1.19
N THR A 145 2.48 18.98 -1.59
CA THR A 145 1.47 20.04 -1.63
C THR A 145 0.47 19.99 -0.47
N SER A 146 0.59 19.02 0.45
CA SER A 146 -0.34 18.91 1.57
C SER A 146 -0.27 20.14 2.47
N SER A 147 -1.42 20.54 2.99
CA SER A 147 -1.54 21.61 3.99
C SER A 147 -0.83 21.23 5.30
N THR A 148 -0.81 22.13 6.27
CA THR A 148 -0.22 21.89 7.59
C THR A 148 -1.24 22.18 8.69
N THR A 149 -1.14 21.43 9.80
CA THR A 149 -1.85 21.68 11.04
C THR A 149 -0.90 21.59 12.23
N THR A 150 -1.24 22.21 13.36
CA THR A 150 -0.51 22.08 14.64
C THR A 150 -1.19 21.11 15.60
N ASP A 151 -2.34 20.56 15.22
CA ASP A 151 -3.10 19.65 16.07
C ASP A 151 -2.48 18.26 16.03
N LEU A 152 -1.87 17.84 17.15
CA LEU A 152 -1.26 16.53 17.25
C LEU A 152 -2.33 15.42 17.18
N ALA A 153 -2.03 14.37 16.44
CA ALA A 153 -2.89 13.20 16.39
C ALA A 153 -2.87 12.44 17.74
N THR A 154 -4.02 11.92 18.14
CA THR A 154 -4.17 11.04 19.31
C THR A 154 -4.35 9.58 18.93
N THR A 155 -4.46 9.31 17.64
CA THR A 155 -4.55 7.96 17.04
C THR A 155 -3.52 7.79 15.95
N SER A 156 -3.12 6.55 15.66
CA SER A 156 -2.16 6.25 14.59
C SER A 156 -2.71 6.48 13.18
N THR A 157 -3.96 6.86 13.06
CA THR A 157 -4.65 7.18 11.81
C THR A 157 -5.37 8.51 11.94
N PRO A 158 -4.72 9.66 11.67
CA PRO A 158 -5.37 10.94 11.62
C PRO A 158 -6.52 10.95 10.62
N GLU A 159 -7.60 11.69 10.93
CA GLU A 159 -8.78 11.78 10.05
C GLU A 159 -8.65 12.90 9.00
N HIS A 160 -7.42 13.35 8.73
CA HIS A 160 -7.10 14.41 7.78
C HIS A 160 -5.75 14.13 7.08
N ASP A 161 -5.53 14.80 5.97
CA ASP A 161 -4.36 14.70 5.10
C ASP A 161 -3.31 15.82 5.32
N ASP A 162 -3.46 16.66 6.34
CA ASP A 162 -2.51 17.71 6.66
C ASP A 162 -1.22 17.15 7.25
N PHE A 163 -0.09 17.76 6.92
CA PHE A 163 1.19 17.53 7.60
C PHE A 163 1.15 18.15 9.00
N ILE A 164 1.35 17.36 10.04
CA ILE A 164 1.25 17.80 11.43
C ILE A 164 2.57 18.46 11.86
N VAL A 165 2.54 19.75 12.08
CA VAL A 165 3.67 20.54 12.57
C VAL A 165 3.81 20.34 14.07
N SER A 166 4.96 19.81 14.52
CA SER A 166 5.27 19.58 15.92
C SER A 166 6.61 20.26 16.26
N PRO A 167 6.61 21.54 16.68
CA PRO A 167 7.83 22.29 16.93
C PRO A 167 8.49 21.95 18.27
N SER A 168 7.79 21.21 19.14
CA SER A 168 8.29 20.86 20.48
C SER A 168 8.76 19.41 20.54
N SER A 169 9.86 19.17 21.27
CA SER A 169 10.34 17.80 21.52
C SER A 169 9.24 16.94 22.15
N PRO A 170 9.07 15.70 21.66
CA PRO A 170 9.94 14.90 20.77
C PRO A 170 9.77 15.19 19.27
N ASN A 171 9.07 16.23 18.84
CA ASN A 171 8.75 16.55 17.43
C ASN A 171 7.97 15.46 16.72
N ASP A 172 7.16 14.71 17.46
CA ASP A 172 6.31 13.65 16.94
C ASP A 172 4.92 14.21 16.57
N TRP A 173 4.37 13.70 15.48
CA TRP A 173 3.03 14.03 15.03
C TRP A 173 1.93 13.34 15.88
N LEU A 174 2.30 12.25 16.60
CA LEU A 174 1.41 11.40 17.38
C LEU A 174 1.68 11.54 18.88
N THR A 175 0.61 11.65 19.67
CA THR A 175 0.71 11.66 21.13
C THR A 175 -0.32 10.69 21.76
N PRO A 176 0.09 9.68 22.56
CA PRO A 176 1.48 9.32 22.85
C PRO A 176 2.21 8.72 21.63
N GLN A 177 3.54 8.87 21.59
CA GLN A 177 4.41 8.30 20.57
C GLN A 177 4.21 6.77 20.47
N ASN A 178 4.30 6.23 19.25
CA ASN A 178 4.22 4.79 18.99
C ASN A 178 5.34 4.33 18.03
N ASP A 179 6.32 3.65 18.56
CA ASP A 179 7.52 3.19 17.85
C ASP A 179 7.29 1.94 16.97
N ASN A 180 6.08 1.38 16.96
CA ASN A 180 5.78 0.12 16.28
C ASN A 180 5.09 0.28 14.91
N LEU A 181 4.85 1.50 14.45
CA LEU A 181 4.00 1.76 13.28
C LEU A 181 4.63 1.30 11.97
N TRP A 182 5.96 1.34 11.83
CA TRP A 182 6.68 0.94 10.62
C TRP A 182 7.52 -0.33 10.80
N GLN A 183 7.24 -1.15 11.80
CA GLN A 183 8.03 -2.34 12.08
C GLN A 183 7.65 -3.52 11.18
N GLY A 184 8.55 -3.88 10.28
CA GLY A 184 8.42 -5.03 9.38
C GLY A 184 7.36 -4.86 8.27
N ILE A 185 7.09 -5.94 7.55
CA ILE A 185 6.12 -5.96 6.44
C ILE A 185 4.69 -5.72 6.93
N THR A 186 4.39 -6.16 8.14
CA THR A 186 3.05 -6.07 8.77
C THR A 186 2.88 -4.86 9.68
N GLY A 187 3.83 -3.91 9.67
CA GLY A 187 3.70 -2.67 10.43
C GLY A 187 2.37 -1.96 10.12
N ALA A 188 1.66 -1.53 11.15
CA ALA A 188 0.29 -1.02 11.03
C ALA A 188 0.16 0.12 10.01
N ASN A 189 1.17 0.97 9.93
CA ASN A 189 1.23 2.12 9.03
C ASN A 189 2.33 1.99 7.95
N ASN A 190 2.82 0.76 7.67
CA ASN A 190 3.83 0.58 6.62
C ASN A 190 3.33 1.16 5.27
N PRO A 191 3.97 2.20 4.72
CA PRO A 191 3.50 2.86 3.50
C PRO A 191 3.93 2.14 2.22
N CYS A 192 4.83 1.16 2.32
CA CYS A 192 5.36 0.47 1.17
C CYS A 192 4.31 -0.44 0.49
N PRO A 193 4.42 -0.68 -0.82
CA PRO A 193 3.64 -1.69 -1.51
C PRO A 193 3.72 -3.07 -0.86
N TYR A 194 2.75 -3.93 -1.17
CA TYR A 194 2.71 -5.28 -0.63
C TYR A 194 4.04 -6.04 -0.85
N GLY A 195 4.51 -6.71 0.20
CA GLY A 195 5.79 -7.44 0.19
C GLY A 195 7.02 -6.58 0.51
N TYR A 196 6.87 -5.26 0.53
CA TYR A 196 7.93 -4.31 0.87
C TYR A 196 7.73 -3.69 2.26
N ARG A 197 8.79 -3.15 2.82
CA ARG A 197 8.81 -2.44 4.09
C ARG A 197 9.83 -1.32 4.08
N ILE A 198 9.70 -0.42 5.02
CA ILE A 198 10.77 0.55 5.30
C ILE A 198 12.03 -0.21 5.76
N PRO A 199 13.21 0.10 5.21
CA PRO A 199 14.45 -0.55 5.59
C PRO A 199 14.85 -0.22 7.02
N THR A 200 15.64 -1.10 7.64
CA THR A 200 16.31 -0.80 8.90
C THR A 200 17.51 0.13 8.67
N GLU A 201 17.95 0.82 9.73
CA GLU A 201 19.16 1.65 9.69
C GLU A 201 20.40 0.84 9.27
N THR A 202 20.51 -0.38 9.75
CA THR A 202 21.59 -1.30 9.34
C THR A 202 21.56 -1.59 7.85
N GLU A 203 20.38 -1.80 7.25
CA GLU A 203 20.25 -2.04 5.81
C GLU A 203 20.60 -0.79 4.99
N LEU A 204 20.14 0.39 5.41
CA LEU A 204 20.53 1.65 4.77
C LEU A 204 22.04 1.92 4.88
N ASN A 205 22.65 1.64 6.03
CA ASN A 205 24.09 1.82 6.23
C ASN A 205 24.89 0.82 5.37
N ASN A 206 24.48 -0.42 5.26
CA ASN A 206 25.12 -1.40 4.39
C ASN A 206 25.00 -0.99 2.92
N GLU A 207 23.83 -0.45 2.51
CA GLU A 207 23.65 0.11 1.18
C GLU A 207 24.63 1.25 0.92
N ARG A 208 24.71 2.23 1.84
CA ARG A 208 25.66 3.35 1.74
C ARG A 208 27.12 2.88 1.66
N LEU A 209 27.50 1.86 2.41
CA LEU A 209 28.86 1.29 2.39
C LEU A 209 29.19 0.54 1.09
N SER A 210 28.17 0.16 0.31
CA SER A 210 28.37 -0.47 -0.99
C SER A 210 28.66 0.50 -2.13
N TRP A 211 28.50 1.82 -1.89
CA TRP A 211 28.68 2.83 -2.93
C TRP A 211 30.16 3.01 -3.29
N SER A 212 30.41 3.35 -4.57
CA SER A 212 31.78 3.61 -5.07
C SER A 212 32.35 4.96 -4.59
N SER A 213 31.49 5.87 -4.10
CA SER A 213 31.88 7.17 -3.54
C SER A 213 30.88 7.61 -2.49
N SER A 214 31.23 8.58 -1.65
CA SER A 214 30.33 9.14 -0.64
C SER A 214 29.39 10.21 -1.22
N GLY A 215 28.32 10.52 -0.48
CA GLY A 215 27.37 11.59 -0.81
C GLY A 215 26.52 11.31 -2.06
N LEU A 216 25.95 12.38 -2.62
CA LEU A 216 25.01 12.31 -3.74
C LEU A 216 25.52 11.54 -4.96
N ALA A 217 26.81 11.68 -5.29
CA ALA A 217 27.39 10.98 -6.43
C ALA A 217 27.38 9.46 -6.23
N GLY A 218 27.70 8.98 -5.02
CA GLY A 218 27.65 7.57 -4.67
C GLY A 218 26.23 7.04 -4.58
N ALA A 219 25.33 7.79 -3.96
CA ALA A 219 23.93 7.45 -3.80
C ALA A 219 23.23 7.28 -5.16
N PHE A 220 23.40 8.24 -6.07
CA PHE A 220 22.87 8.16 -7.42
C PHE A 220 23.61 7.13 -8.30
N GLY A 221 24.92 6.96 -8.10
CA GLY A 221 25.72 5.94 -8.80
C GLY A 221 25.44 4.50 -8.37
N SER A 222 24.73 4.29 -7.26
CA SER A 222 24.31 2.98 -6.77
C SER A 222 23.21 2.37 -7.65
N PRO A 223 22.94 1.05 -7.52
CA PRO A 223 21.78 0.45 -8.18
C PRO A 223 20.45 1.14 -7.85
N LEU A 224 20.31 1.74 -6.66
CA LEU A 224 19.09 2.40 -6.20
C LEU A 224 18.87 3.78 -6.83
N LYS A 225 19.91 4.41 -7.37
CA LYS A 225 19.86 5.75 -7.98
C LYS A 225 19.15 6.79 -7.10
N LEU A 226 19.50 6.84 -5.81
CA LEU A 226 18.83 7.71 -4.84
C LEU A 226 18.97 9.19 -5.22
N PRO A 227 17.87 9.96 -5.39
CA PRO A 227 17.93 11.38 -5.71
C PRO A 227 18.04 12.26 -4.47
N ALA A 228 18.44 13.52 -4.66
CA ALA A 228 18.45 14.55 -3.63
C ALA A 228 17.04 15.12 -3.40
N ALA A 229 16.17 14.33 -2.80
CA ALA A 229 14.74 14.59 -2.70
C ALA A 229 14.36 15.71 -1.72
N GLY A 230 15.32 16.26 -0.96
CA GLY A 230 15.08 17.22 0.10
C GLY A 230 14.47 16.60 1.35
N THR A 231 13.89 17.45 2.18
CA THR A 231 13.18 17.07 3.40
C THR A 231 12.06 18.05 3.71
N ARG A 232 11.05 17.61 4.44
CA ARG A 232 10.04 18.47 5.06
C ARG A 232 10.30 18.50 6.57
N PHE A 233 10.59 19.67 7.08
CA PHE A 233 10.90 19.85 8.50
C PHE A 233 9.63 19.87 9.39
N GLY A 234 9.84 19.78 10.68
CA GLY A 234 8.77 19.83 11.68
C GLY A 234 7.98 21.15 11.69
N ASP A 235 8.45 22.20 11.03
CA ASP A 235 7.70 23.45 10.78
C ASP A 235 6.89 23.43 9.49
N GLY A 236 6.91 22.30 8.76
CA GLY A 236 6.19 22.11 7.50
C GLY A 236 6.92 22.61 6.25
N ALA A 237 8.09 23.25 6.38
CA ALA A 237 8.87 23.76 5.26
C ALA A 237 9.56 22.61 4.49
N ILE A 238 9.48 22.64 3.15
CA ILE A 238 10.24 21.76 2.27
C ILE A 238 11.52 22.49 1.85
N VAL A 239 12.66 21.85 2.10
CA VAL A 239 13.96 22.44 1.84
C VAL A 239 14.96 21.42 1.31
N ARG A 240 16.10 21.89 0.83
CA ARG A 240 17.28 21.11 0.38
C ARG A 240 17.03 20.22 -0.83
N GLU A 241 15.95 20.40 -1.58
CA GLU A 241 15.72 19.71 -2.85
C GLU A 241 16.91 19.95 -3.80
N GLY A 242 17.36 18.88 -4.46
CA GLY A 242 18.50 18.91 -5.37
C GLY A 242 19.88 18.97 -4.70
N THR A 243 19.96 19.07 -3.37
CA THR A 243 21.22 19.21 -2.63
C THR A 243 21.42 18.17 -1.52
N HIS A 244 20.36 17.66 -0.91
CA HIS A 244 20.40 16.63 0.14
C HIS A 244 19.15 15.74 0.05
N ALA A 245 19.20 14.58 0.71
CA ALA A 245 18.03 13.78 0.99
C ALA A 245 18.13 13.05 2.33
N TYR A 246 16.97 12.80 2.93
CA TYR A 246 16.85 12.08 4.19
C TYR A 246 15.90 10.89 3.99
N TYR A 247 16.44 9.69 4.06
CA TYR A 247 15.68 8.45 3.87
C TYR A 247 15.44 7.79 5.21
N TRP A 248 14.17 7.70 5.60
CA TRP A 248 13.77 7.09 6.85
C TRP A 248 14.16 5.62 6.96
N SER A 249 14.54 5.20 8.16
CA SER A 249 14.58 3.79 8.53
C SER A 249 13.42 3.43 9.45
N SER A 250 13.13 2.14 9.58
CA SER A 250 12.19 1.63 10.58
C SER A 250 12.81 1.49 11.97
N THR A 251 14.13 1.69 12.11
CA THR A 251 14.85 1.54 13.38
C THR A 251 14.56 2.74 14.28
N VAL A 252 14.15 2.45 15.51
CA VAL A 252 13.91 3.42 16.57
C VAL A 252 14.97 3.23 17.66
N SER A 253 15.56 4.32 18.14
CA SER A 253 16.33 4.37 19.35
C SER A 253 15.53 5.06 20.46
N VAL A 254 16.04 5.06 21.70
CA VAL A 254 15.31 5.59 22.87
C VAL A 254 14.83 7.04 22.69
N THR A 255 15.49 7.83 21.84
CA THR A 255 15.21 9.26 21.69
C THR A 255 15.09 9.74 20.24
N SER A 256 15.25 8.85 19.25
CA SER A 256 15.25 9.26 17.84
C SER A 256 14.97 8.09 16.91
N VAL A 257 14.58 8.40 15.69
CA VAL A 257 14.46 7.45 14.60
C VAL A 257 15.69 7.54 13.69
N GLY A 258 16.12 6.39 13.18
CA GLY A 258 17.27 6.33 12.26
C GLY A 258 16.87 6.81 10.85
N TYR A 259 17.83 7.42 10.15
CA TYR A 259 17.69 7.79 8.74
C TYR A 259 19.05 7.77 8.03
N LEU A 260 19.03 7.69 6.72
CA LEU A 260 20.20 7.90 5.86
C LEU A 260 20.19 9.36 5.38
N ASP A 261 21.29 10.08 5.65
CA ASP A 261 21.54 11.45 5.16
C ASP A 261 22.57 11.39 4.00
N ILE A 262 22.26 12.04 2.89
CA ILE A 262 23.10 12.12 1.69
C ILE A 262 23.13 13.52 1.09
#